data_749634822e7ac9b2a6a7eefa640ebb09
#
_entry.id   749634822e7ac9b2a6a7eefa640ebb09
#
_cell.length_a   1.000
_cell.length_b   1.000
_cell.length_c   1.000
_cell.angle_alpha   90.00
_cell.angle_beta   90.00
_cell.angle_gamma   90.00
#
_symmetry.space_group_name_H-M   'P 1'
#
loop_
_entity.id
_entity.type
_entity.pdbx_description
1 polymer ?
#
loop_
_entity_poly.entity_id
_entity_poly.type
_entity_poly.pdbx_seq_one_letter_code
_entity_poly.pdbx_strand_id
1 'polypeptide(L)'
;RITERHLAYTTVNQAVCALKFFFDTVLGRTAEAITIPYAHTPQRQPEILSREELARLFEAAANLRTRTLLMTAYAAGLRVSEVCALRVADIDSAPDRMCIRVVAGKGGKDRYTLLSPSLLEALRVYWRICKPRVWLFPRATDAAQPFDISSAQRAYYRARDRAGITKTGGIHTLRHAFATHLLEAGVDLATLAKLLGHGHLSTTQRYLHLARPGSIPHDSPLD
;
A
#
# COMPACT_ATOMS: atom_id res chain seq x y z
N ARG A 1 20.30 20.19 -17.57
CA ARG A 1 20.65 19.67 -16.22
C ARG A 1 19.86 18.40 -15.84
N ILE A 2 18.65 18.15 -16.40
CA ILE A 2 17.90 16.89 -16.18
C ILE A 2 18.67 15.71 -16.74
N THR A 3 19.22 15.87 -17.94
CA THR A 3 20.04 14.87 -18.65
C THR A 3 21.41 14.63 -17.98
N GLU A 4 21.98 15.64 -17.36
CA GLU A 4 23.31 15.56 -16.72
C GLU A 4 23.30 14.85 -15.35
N ARG A 5 22.16 14.88 -14.62
CA ARG A 5 22.04 14.31 -13.27
C ARG A 5 21.13 13.10 -13.17
N HIS A 6 20.55 12.61 -14.25
CA HIS A 6 19.60 11.48 -14.29
C HIS A 6 18.48 11.57 -13.21
N LEU A 7 17.98 12.79 -12.95
CA LEU A 7 16.93 13.01 -11.95
C LEU A 7 15.62 12.37 -12.40
N ALA A 8 14.90 11.74 -11.46
CA ALA A 8 13.58 11.23 -11.73
C ALA A 8 12.61 12.38 -12.10
N TYR A 9 11.73 12.15 -13.08
CA TYR A 9 10.72 13.14 -13.51
C TYR A 9 9.88 13.68 -12.35
N THR A 10 9.54 12.84 -11.38
CA THR A 10 8.81 13.25 -10.17
C THR A 10 9.58 14.28 -9.34
N THR A 11 10.90 14.12 -9.20
CA THR A 11 11.77 15.07 -8.48
C THR A 11 11.82 16.41 -9.21
N VAL A 12 11.87 16.38 -10.55
CA VAL A 12 11.84 17.60 -11.38
C VAL A 12 10.50 18.32 -11.20
N ASN A 13 9.39 17.59 -11.26
CA ASN A 13 8.06 18.18 -11.10
C ASN A 13 7.83 18.73 -9.68
N GLN A 14 8.38 18.11 -8.65
CA GLN A 14 8.37 18.66 -7.29
C GLN A 14 9.13 19.98 -7.21
N ALA A 15 10.31 20.07 -7.84
CA ALA A 15 11.07 21.32 -7.90
C ALA A 15 10.30 22.41 -8.66
N VAL A 16 9.63 22.07 -9.77
CA VAL A 16 8.76 23.01 -10.51
C VAL A 16 7.61 23.51 -9.63
N CYS A 17 6.92 22.61 -8.91
CA CYS A 17 5.86 22.99 -7.98
C CYS A 17 6.38 23.94 -6.88
N ALA A 18 7.52 23.61 -6.28
CA ALA A 18 8.12 24.44 -5.23
C ALA A 18 8.51 25.84 -5.75
N LEU A 19 9.08 25.91 -6.94
CA LEU A 19 9.43 27.19 -7.57
C LEU A 19 8.17 28.01 -7.88
N LYS A 20 7.14 27.41 -8.48
CA LYS A 20 5.88 28.11 -8.74
C LYS A 20 5.27 28.65 -7.46
N PHE A 21 5.19 27.82 -6.41
CA PHE A 21 4.69 28.25 -5.11
C PHE A 21 5.49 29.42 -4.54
N PHE A 22 6.82 29.37 -4.63
CA PHE A 22 7.69 30.45 -4.17
C PHE A 22 7.44 31.76 -4.92
N PHE A 23 7.34 31.72 -6.26
CA PHE A 23 7.07 32.90 -7.06
C PHE A 23 5.69 33.48 -6.79
N ASP A 24 4.65 32.63 -6.73
CA ASP A 24 3.27 33.07 -6.51
C ASP A 24 3.06 33.60 -5.09
N THR A 25 3.54 32.86 -4.07
CA THR A 25 3.19 33.14 -2.68
C THR A 25 4.17 34.09 -1.99
N VAL A 26 5.48 33.97 -2.30
CA VAL A 26 6.50 34.74 -1.59
C VAL A 26 6.85 36.02 -2.34
N LEU A 27 6.95 35.99 -3.67
CA LEU A 27 7.31 37.16 -4.48
C LEU A 27 6.12 37.93 -5.03
N GLY A 28 4.88 37.47 -4.83
CA GLY A 28 3.67 38.12 -5.34
C GLY A 28 3.66 38.27 -6.88
N ARG A 29 4.49 37.50 -7.59
CA ARG A 29 4.56 37.47 -9.03
C ARG A 29 3.71 36.36 -9.57
N THR A 30 2.69 36.63 -10.36
CA THR A 30 1.86 35.61 -11.00
C THR A 30 2.73 34.66 -11.83
N ALA A 31 2.54 33.31 -11.62
CA ALA A 31 3.32 32.28 -12.28
C ALA A 31 3.27 32.29 -13.82
N GLU A 32 2.39 33.11 -14.40
CA GLU A 32 2.30 33.32 -15.84
C GLU A 32 3.58 33.91 -16.47
N ALA A 33 4.40 34.62 -15.67
CA ALA A 33 5.68 35.17 -16.12
C ALA A 33 6.79 34.10 -16.28
N ILE A 34 6.64 32.92 -15.67
CA ILE A 34 7.64 31.85 -15.73
C ILE A 34 6.96 30.53 -16.11
N THR A 35 6.86 30.27 -17.40
CA THR A 35 6.37 28.99 -17.91
C THR A 35 7.45 27.92 -17.77
N ILE A 36 7.53 27.28 -16.59
CA ILE A 36 8.35 26.10 -16.41
C ILE A 36 7.47 24.89 -16.74
N PRO A 37 7.75 24.15 -17.85
CA PRO A 37 6.96 22.99 -18.21
C PRO A 37 7.19 21.85 -17.22
N TYR A 38 6.12 21.10 -16.93
CA TYR A 38 6.24 19.86 -16.21
C TYR A 38 6.90 18.80 -17.09
N ALA A 39 7.81 18.03 -16.52
CA ALA A 39 8.36 16.88 -17.22
C ALA A 39 7.28 15.79 -17.38
N HIS A 40 7.13 15.30 -18.61
CA HIS A 40 6.19 14.22 -18.91
C HIS A 40 6.69 12.92 -18.26
N THR A 41 5.96 12.44 -17.25
CA THR A 41 6.27 11.18 -16.57
C THR A 41 5.66 10.03 -17.35
N PRO A 42 6.46 9.11 -17.93
CA PRO A 42 5.91 7.91 -18.54
C PRO A 42 5.10 7.13 -17.52
N GLN A 43 3.84 6.87 -17.81
CA GLN A 43 2.99 6.04 -16.96
C GLN A 43 3.42 4.57 -17.15
N ARG A 44 4.28 4.08 -16.26
CA ARG A 44 4.54 2.64 -16.16
C ARG A 44 3.43 2.00 -15.34
N GLN A 45 2.79 1.00 -15.91
CA GLN A 45 1.86 0.18 -15.13
C GLN A 45 2.65 -0.57 -14.04
N PRO A 46 2.17 -0.56 -12.78
CA PRO A 46 2.81 -1.32 -11.71
C PRO A 46 2.72 -2.81 -12.02
N GLU A 47 3.81 -3.51 -11.84
CA GLU A 47 3.85 -4.97 -11.95
C GLU A 47 3.15 -5.59 -10.72
N ILE A 48 2.11 -6.39 -10.97
CA ILE A 48 1.33 -7.01 -9.89
C ILE A 48 1.96 -8.36 -9.51
N LEU A 49 2.21 -8.56 -8.22
CA LEU A 49 2.67 -9.84 -7.70
C LEU A 49 1.54 -10.87 -7.79
N SER A 50 1.82 -12.06 -8.34
CA SER A 50 0.88 -13.17 -8.36
C SER A 50 0.69 -13.75 -6.95
N ARG A 51 -0.33 -14.61 -6.77
CA ARG A 51 -0.56 -15.28 -5.48
C ARG A 51 0.60 -16.20 -5.09
N GLU A 52 1.22 -16.87 -6.07
CA GLU A 52 2.39 -17.73 -5.89
C GLU A 52 3.64 -16.91 -5.52
N GLU A 53 3.84 -15.75 -6.15
CA GLU A 53 4.93 -14.83 -5.80
C GLU A 53 4.76 -14.27 -4.39
N LEU A 54 3.52 -13.94 -3.99
CA LEU A 54 3.22 -13.50 -2.63
C LEU A 54 3.49 -14.60 -1.60
N ALA A 55 3.12 -15.86 -1.88
CA ALA A 55 3.43 -16.98 -0.99
C ALA A 55 4.95 -17.10 -0.79
N ARG A 56 5.74 -17.10 -1.87
CA ARG A 56 7.21 -17.13 -1.79
C ARG A 56 7.78 -15.93 -1.03
N LEU A 57 7.23 -14.74 -1.25
CA LEU A 57 7.64 -13.51 -0.54
C LEU A 57 7.45 -13.65 0.97
N PHE A 58 6.31 -14.18 1.42
CA PHE A 58 6.01 -14.34 2.83
C PHE A 58 6.89 -15.44 3.47
N GLU A 59 7.15 -16.52 2.76
CA GLU A 59 8.06 -17.59 3.22
C GLU A 59 9.51 -17.12 3.33
N ALA A 60 9.96 -16.27 2.40
CA ALA A 60 11.30 -15.69 2.40
C ALA A 60 11.53 -14.62 3.46
N ALA A 61 10.48 -14.20 4.20
CA ALA A 61 10.61 -13.21 5.26
C ALA A 61 11.52 -13.71 6.41
N ALA A 62 12.38 -12.84 6.92
CA ALA A 62 13.47 -13.20 7.83
C ALA A 62 13.00 -13.75 9.19
N ASN A 63 11.81 -13.39 9.64
CA ASN A 63 11.25 -13.79 10.93
C ASN A 63 9.72 -13.65 10.92
N LEU A 64 9.08 -14.25 11.92
CA LEU A 64 7.62 -14.29 12.06
C LEU A 64 7.00 -12.88 12.06
N ARG A 65 7.59 -11.91 12.78
CA ARG A 65 7.07 -10.54 12.82
C ARG A 65 7.03 -9.89 11.43
N THR A 66 8.12 -9.99 10.69
CA THR A 66 8.21 -9.44 9.33
C THR A 66 7.26 -10.14 8.39
N ARG A 67 7.19 -11.48 8.46
CA ARG A 67 6.24 -12.28 7.67
C ARG A 67 4.80 -11.83 7.91
N THR A 68 4.39 -11.74 9.18
CA THR A 68 3.02 -11.35 9.56
C THR A 68 2.73 -9.90 9.17
N LEU A 69 3.70 -8.99 9.30
CA LEU A 69 3.55 -7.60 8.87
C LEU A 69 3.29 -7.51 7.35
N LEU A 70 4.06 -8.22 6.53
CA LEU A 70 3.88 -8.23 5.08
C LEU A 70 2.54 -8.89 4.68
N MET A 71 2.16 -9.99 5.33
CA MET A 71 0.86 -10.63 5.14
C MET A 71 -0.28 -9.67 5.48
N THR A 72 -0.18 -8.94 6.60
CA THR A 72 -1.19 -7.95 7.02
C THR A 72 -1.29 -6.80 6.03
N ALA A 73 -0.15 -6.28 5.55
CA ALA A 73 -0.12 -5.22 4.54
C ALA A 73 -0.82 -5.63 3.24
N TYR A 74 -0.65 -6.88 2.81
CA TYR A 74 -1.33 -7.44 1.64
C TYR A 74 -2.81 -7.71 1.92
N ALA A 75 -3.13 -8.56 2.92
CA ALA A 75 -4.47 -9.09 3.13
C ALA A 75 -5.50 -8.03 3.55
N ALA A 76 -5.05 -6.91 4.12
CA ALA A 76 -5.90 -5.78 4.49
C ALA A 76 -5.70 -4.54 3.59
N GLY A 77 -4.86 -4.62 2.56
CA GLY A 77 -4.60 -3.53 1.61
C GLY A 77 -4.04 -2.26 2.24
N LEU A 78 -3.22 -2.39 3.27
CA LEU A 78 -2.73 -1.27 4.07
C LEU A 78 -1.55 -0.52 3.40
N ARG A 79 -1.46 0.78 3.67
CA ARG A 79 -0.23 1.54 3.41
C ARG A 79 0.85 1.11 4.40
N VAL A 80 2.12 1.29 4.03
CA VAL A 80 3.23 0.94 4.94
C VAL A 80 3.15 1.68 6.27
N SER A 81 2.78 2.95 6.26
CA SER A 81 2.58 3.73 7.49
C SER A 81 1.43 3.20 8.35
N GLU A 82 0.35 2.76 7.72
CA GLU A 82 -0.82 2.21 8.39
C GLU A 82 -0.49 0.87 9.05
N VAL A 83 0.13 -0.08 8.34
CA VAL A 83 0.48 -1.38 8.93
C VAL A 83 1.51 -1.24 10.05
N CYS A 84 2.48 -0.34 9.93
CA CYS A 84 3.45 -0.08 10.99
C CYS A 84 2.81 0.53 12.24
N ALA A 85 1.76 1.35 12.08
CA ALA A 85 1.06 2.03 13.17
C ALA A 85 -0.17 1.26 13.71
N LEU A 86 -0.41 0.02 13.28
CA LEU A 86 -1.50 -0.80 13.81
C LEU A 86 -1.30 -1.12 15.29
N ARG A 87 -2.39 -1.02 16.03
CA ARG A 87 -2.46 -1.45 17.44
C ARG A 87 -3.15 -2.80 17.56
N VAL A 88 -2.88 -3.50 18.64
CA VAL A 88 -3.60 -4.76 18.95
C VAL A 88 -5.11 -4.51 19.06
N ALA A 89 -5.50 -3.38 19.65
CA ALA A 89 -6.90 -2.97 19.80
C ALA A 89 -7.62 -2.63 18.46
N ASP A 90 -6.88 -2.49 17.36
CA ASP A 90 -7.48 -2.21 16.05
C ASP A 90 -7.95 -3.50 15.34
N ILE A 91 -7.63 -4.67 15.88
CA ILE A 91 -8.05 -5.97 15.33
C ILE A 91 -9.37 -6.38 15.99
N ASP A 92 -10.46 -6.32 15.24
CA ASP A 92 -11.76 -6.79 15.69
C ASP A 92 -12.04 -8.17 15.09
N SER A 93 -11.86 -9.21 15.92
CA SER A 93 -12.03 -10.59 15.54
C SER A 93 -13.39 -11.18 15.94
N ALA A 94 -14.35 -10.35 16.35
CA ALA A 94 -15.71 -10.79 16.64
C ALA A 94 -16.31 -11.41 15.34
N PRO A 95 -16.99 -12.56 15.43
CA PRO A 95 -17.47 -13.31 14.26
C PRO A 95 -18.40 -12.52 13.33
N ASP A 96 -19.11 -11.54 13.88
CA ASP A 96 -20.03 -10.64 13.17
C ASP A 96 -19.34 -9.45 12.51
N ARG A 97 -18.09 -9.14 12.85
CA ARG A 97 -17.37 -7.97 12.35
C ARG A 97 -16.16 -8.29 11.50
N MET A 98 -15.24 -9.11 12.00
CA MET A 98 -14.04 -9.57 11.27
C MET A 98 -13.39 -8.46 10.46
N CYS A 99 -12.93 -7.38 11.13
CA CYS A 99 -12.36 -6.21 10.47
C CYS A 99 -11.14 -5.65 11.20
N ILE A 100 -10.38 -4.83 10.48
CA ILE A 100 -9.25 -4.05 11.01
C ILE A 100 -9.60 -2.58 10.93
N ARG A 101 -9.55 -1.88 12.04
CA ARG A 101 -9.71 -0.43 12.09
C ARG A 101 -8.40 0.26 11.72
N VAL A 102 -8.44 1.14 10.74
CA VAL A 102 -7.32 1.98 10.34
C VAL A 102 -7.59 3.40 10.82
N VAL A 103 -6.89 3.79 11.89
CA VAL A 103 -7.06 5.10 12.54
C VAL A 103 -6.31 6.18 11.75
N ALA A 104 -6.91 7.36 11.62
CA ALA A 104 -6.32 8.55 11.00
C ALA A 104 -5.71 8.29 9.61
N GLY A 105 -6.44 7.61 8.73
CA GLY A 105 -6.08 7.45 7.32
C GLY A 105 -5.88 8.82 6.63
N LYS A 106 -5.57 8.81 5.33
CA LYS A 106 -5.41 10.05 4.54
C LYS A 106 -6.67 10.94 4.69
N GLY A 107 -6.49 12.15 5.26
CA GLY A 107 -7.58 13.08 5.54
C GLY A 107 -8.21 12.94 6.94
N GLY A 108 -7.58 12.23 7.89
CA GLY A 108 -7.99 12.18 9.30
C GLY A 108 -9.26 11.36 9.58
N LYS A 109 -9.78 10.60 8.61
CA LYS A 109 -10.97 9.74 8.79
C LYS A 109 -10.55 8.30 9.03
N ASP A 110 -11.14 7.68 10.05
CA ASP A 110 -11.02 6.25 10.30
C ASP A 110 -11.74 5.46 9.19
N ARG A 111 -11.23 4.27 8.91
CA ARG A 111 -11.89 3.30 8.05
C ARG A 111 -11.72 1.88 8.56
N TYR A 112 -12.55 1.00 8.08
CA TYR A 112 -12.45 -0.43 8.33
C TYR A 112 -12.02 -1.15 7.05
N THR A 113 -11.19 -2.18 7.20
CA THR A 113 -10.77 -3.06 6.10
C THR A 113 -10.89 -4.52 6.53
N LEU A 114 -10.61 -5.44 5.61
CA LEU A 114 -10.87 -6.86 5.79
C LEU A 114 -9.91 -7.51 6.78
N LEU A 115 -10.46 -8.39 7.62
CA LEU A 115 -9.73 -9.36 8.42
C LEU A 115 -10.16 -10.77 7.97
N SER A 116 -9.43 -11.37 7.04
CA SER A 116 -9.76 -12.72 6.59
C SER A 116 -9.44 -13.76 7.68
N PRO A 117 -10.13 -14.92 7.68
CA PRO A 117 -9.83 -16.01 8.62
C PRO A 117 -8.35 -16.43 8.59
N SER A 118 -7.76 -16.52 7.40
CA SER A 118 -6.33 -16.86 7.24
C SER A 118 -5.40 -15.83 7.85
N LEU A 119 -5.72 -14.53 7.68
CA LEU A 119 -4.95 -13.46 8.31
C LEU A 119 -5.10 -13.51 9.83
N LEU A 120 -6.31 -13.72 10.34
CA LEU A 120 -6.57 -13.81 11.78
C LEU A 120 -5.76 -14.95 12.40
N GLU A 121 -5.69 -16.12 11.75
CA GLU A 121 -4.88 -17.23 12.27
C GLU A 121 -3.38 -16.89 12.28
N ALA A 122 -2.86 -16.28 11.23
CA ALA A 122 -1.48 -15.79 11.20
C ALA A 122 -1.19 -14.77 12.32
N LEU A 123 -2.12 -13.86 12.58
CA LEU A 123 -2.03 -12.89 13.67
C LEU A 123 -2.08 -13.57 15.05
N ARG A 124 -2.91 -14.59 15.22
CA ARG A 124 -2.98 -15.39 16.47
C ARG A 124 -1.68 -16.12 16.75
N VAL A 125 -1.09 -16.77 15.73
CA VAL A 125 0.22 -17.44 15.86
C VAL A 125 1.29 -16.42 16.25
N TYR A 126 1.33 -15.28 15.56
CA TYR A 126 2.23 -14.19 15.88
C TYR A 126 2.04 -13.68 17.31
N TRP A 127 0.80 -13.45 17.72
CA TRP A 127 0.47 -12.91 19.05
C TRP A 127 0.90 -13.87 20.17
N ARG A 128 0.66 -15.18 20.01
CA ARG A 128 1.06 -16.20 21.01
C ARG A 128 2.58 -16.19 21.28
N ILE A 129 3.38 -15.91 20.24
CA ILE A 129 4.85 -15.96 20.33
C ILE A 129 5.41 -14.59 20.77
N CYS A 130 4.97 -13.51 20.13
CA CYS A 130 5.55 -12.18 20.32
C CYS A 130 4.87 -11.36 21.41
N LYS A 131 3.63 -11.70 21.79
CA LYS A 131 2.80 -11.04 22.84
C LYS A 131 2.85 -9.52 22.81
N PRO A 132 2.55 -8.88 21.64
CA PRO A 132 2.53 -7.43 21.53
C PRO A 132 1.46 -6.84 22.47
N ARG A 133 1.76 -5.70 23.11
CA ARG A 133 0.84 -5.08 24.09
C ARG A 133 0.04 -3.91 23.49
N VAL A 134 0.71 -2.95 22.88
CA VAL A 134 0.10 -1.73 22.33
C VAL A 134 0.14 -1.78 20.82
N TRP A 135 1.35 -1.72 20.25
CA TRP A 135 1.56 -1.81 18.81
C TRP A 135 1.51 -3.26 18.37
N LEU A 136 0.75 -3.55 17.32
CA LEU A 136 0.70 -4.91 16.77
C LEU A 136 2.09 -5.36 16.31
N PHE A 137 2.83 -4.46 15.68
CA PHE A 137 4.22 -4.66 15.27
C PHE A 137 5.12 -3.64 15.98
N PRO A 138 5.63 -3.95 17.18
CA PRO A 138 6.51 -3.04 17.89
C PRO A 138 7.91 -3.03 17.27
N ARG A 139 8.65 -1.93 17.50
CA ARG A 139 10.07 -1.83 17.16
C ARG A 139 10.87 -2.84 17.98
N ALA A 140 11.94 -3.41 17.39
CA ALA A 140 12.73 -4.44 18.07
C ALA A 140 13.52 -3.89 19.27
N THR A 141 13.98 -2.64 19.16
CA THR A 141 14.80 -1.96 20.16
C THR A 141 13.98 -1.24 21.23
N ASP A 142 12.70 -0.97 20.95
CA ASP A 142 11.81 -0.25 21.87
C ASP A 142 10.36 -0.63 21.57
N ALA A 143 9.77 -1.48 22.41
CA ALA A 143 8.39 -1.95 22.27
C ALA A 143 7.33 -0.86 22.50
N ALA A 144 7.69 0.29 23.06
CA ALA A 144 6.82 1.45 23.19
C ALA A 144 6.61 2.20 21.86
N GLN A 145 7.45 1.93 20.87
CA GLN A 145 7.40 2.54 19.54
C GLN A 145 6.85 1.57 18.48
N PRO A 146 6.14 2.09 17.47
CA PRO A 146 5.68 1.30 16.34
C PRO A 146 6.88 0.83 15.49
N PHE A 147 6.63 -0.15 14.62
CA PHE A 147 7.62 -0.62 13.67
C PHE A 147 8.04 0.52 12.72
N ASP A 148 9.32 0.65 12.47
CA ASP A 148 9.84 1.71 11.62
C ASP A 148 9.54 1.46 10.13
N ILE A 149 9.03 2.49 9.44
CA ILE A 149 8.64 2.42 8.03
C ILE A 149 9.81 2.02 7.13
N SER A 150 10.99 2.60 7.34
CA SER A 150 12.17 2.27 6.52
C SER A 150 12.65 0.84 6.78
N SER A 151 12.46 0.33 8.00
CA SER A 151 12.71 -1.07 8.33
C SER A 151 11.71 -2.02 7.66
N ALA A 152 10.43 -1.65 7.56
CA ALA A 152 9.43 -2.41 6.82
C ALA A 152 9.76 -2.47 5.32
N GLN A 153 10.16 -1.35 4.73
CA GLN A 153 10.60 -1.29 3.34
C GLN A 153 11.84 -2.18 3.10
N ARG A 154 12.87 -2.06 3.95
CA ARG A 154 14.06 -2.92 3.85
C ARG A 154 13.72 -4.41 4.00
N ALA A 155 12.81 -4.73 4.90
CA ALA A 155 12.35 -6.10 5.11
C ALA A 155 11.63 -6.66 3.87
N TYR A 156 10.80 -5.85 3.21
CA TYR A 156 10.16 -6.21 1.95
C TYR A 156 11.20 -6.48 0.85
N TYR A 157 12.16 -5.58 0.63
CA TYR A 157 13.18 -5.75 -0.39
C TYR A 157 14.01 -7.02 -0.16
N ARG A 158 14.44 -7.26 1.07
CA ARG A 158 15.18 -8.49 1.42
C ARG A 158 14.37 -9.77 1.20
N ALA A 159 13.07 -9.76 1.52
CA ALA A 159 12.19 -10.89 1.28
C ALA A 159 11.96 -11.11 -0.22
N ARG A 160 11.74 -10.05 -1.00
CA ARG A 160 11.61 -10.08 -2.45
C ARG A 160 12.85 -10.69 -3.13
N ASP A 161 14.03 -10.20 -2.74
CA ASP A 161 15.29 -10.67 -3.32
C ASP A 161 15.55 -12.15 -2.98
N ARG A 162 15.28 -12.58 -1.75
CA ARG A 162 15.37 -13.99 -1.34
C ARG A 162 14.34 -14.88 -2.04
N ALA A 163 13.16 -14.38 -2.32
CA ALA A 163 12.10 -15.08 -3.04
C ALA A 163 12.37 -15.21 -4.54
N GLY A 164 13.45 -14.60 -5.06
CA GLY A 164 13.78 -14.57 -6.49
C GLY A 164 12.75 -13.81 -7.33
N ILE A 165 12.08 -12.80 -6.75
CA ILE A 165 11.08 -12.00 -7.45
C ILE A 165 11.79 -10.85 -8.17
N THR A 166 11.74 -10.85 -9.49
CA THR A 166 12.39 -9.87 -10.37
C THR A 166 11.53 -8.62 -10.60
N LYS A 167 10.21 -8.70 -10.32
CA LYS A 167 9.30 -7.58 -10.49
C LYS A 167 9.74 -6.37 -9.67
N THR A 168 9.66 -5.20 -10.30
CA THR A 168 10.06 -3.93 -9.70
C THR A 168 8.98 -3.39 -8.77
N GLY A 169 9.38 -2.52 -7.83
CA GLY A 169 8.47 -1.86 -6.90
C GLY A 169 8.85 -2.08 -5.44
N GLY A 170 8.21 -1.32 -4.56
CA GLY A 170 8.41 -1.39 -3.11
C GLY A 170 7.23 -2.06 -2.40
N ILE A 171 7.19 -1.93 -1.07
CA ILE A 171 6.13 -2.53 -0.23
C ILE A 171 4.70 -2.13 -0.64
N HIS A 172 4.52 -1.02 -1.35
CA HIS A 172 3.22 -0.61 -1.90
C HIS A 172 2.66 -1.56 -2.97
N THR A 173 3.51 -2.40 -3.60
CA THR A 173 3.05 -3.45 -4.51
C THR A 173 2.14 -4.46 -3.83
N LEU A 174 2.26 -4.67 -2.53
CA LEU A 174 1.35 -5.51 -1.75
C LEU A 174 -0.08 -4.96 -1.78
N ARG A 175 -0.23 -3.64 -1.61
CA ARG A 175 -1.54 -2.99 -1.69
C ARG A 175 -2.08 -2.96 -3.11
N HIS A 176 -1.22 -2.83 -4.13
CA HIS A 176 -1.63 -2.94 -5.53
C HIS A 176 -2.11 -4.36 -5.85
N ALA A 177 -1.40 -5.38 -5.39
CA ALA A 177 -1.79 -6.78 -5.54
C ALA A 177 -3.13 -7.07 -4.83
N PHE A 178 -3.33 -6.58 -3.59
CA PHE A 178 -4.62 -6.67 -2.90
C PHE A 178 -5.76 -6.10 -3.75
N ALA A 179 -5.60 -4.86 -4.23
CA ALA A 179 -6.63 -4.19 -5.01
C ALA A 179 -6.96 -4.94 -6.31
N THR A 180 -5.95 -5.38 -7.04
CA THR A 180 -6.12 -6.11 -8.30
C THR A 180 -6.76 -7.48 -8.05
N HIS A 181 -6.30 -8.23 -7.05
CA HIS A 181 -6.86 -9.55 -6.74
C HIS A 181 -8.31 -9.50 -6.25
N LEU A 182 -8.72 -8.42 -5.56
CA LEU A 182 -10.13 -8.23 -5.18
C LEU A 182 -11.01 -7.91 -6.39
N LEU A 183 -10.53 -7.08 -7.32
CA LEU A 183 -11.26 -6.82 -8.58
C LEU A 183 -11.38 -8.10 -9.41
N GLU A 184 -10.32 -8.88 -9.52
CA GLU A 184 -10.32 -10.19 -10.18
C GLU A 184 -11.29 -11.19 -9.52
N ALA A 185 -11.54 -11.03 -8.22
CA ALA A 185 -12.53 -11.81 -7.47
C ALA A 185 -13.96 -11.23 -7.55
N GLY A 186 -14.19 -10.19 -8.37
CA GLY A 186 -15.51 -9.62 -8.61
C GLY A 186 -15.97 -8.55 -7.61
N VAL A 187 -15.07 -8.06 -6.73
CA VAL A 187 -15.42 -6.96 -5.81
C VAL A 187 -15.57 -5.66 -6.60
N ASP A 188 -16.66 -4.95 -6.41
CA ASP A 188 -16.94 -3.70 -7.10
C ASP A 188 -15.99 -2.56 -6.69
N LEU A 189 -15.85 -1.59 -7.59
CA LEU A 189 -14.89 -0.49 -7.44
C LEU A 189 -15.20 0.43 -6.25
N ALA A 190 -16.49 0.62 -5.91
CA ALA A 190 -16.90 1.48 -4.80
C ALA A 190 -16.56 0.85 -3.45
N THR A 191 -16.80 -0.46 -3.30
CA THR A 191 -16.39 -1.26 -2.15
C THR A 191 -14.87 -1.25 -2.00
N LEU A 192 -14.14 -1.49 -3.09
CA LEU A 192 -12.68 -1.43 -3.08
C LEU A 192 -12.16 -0.05 -2.66
N ALA A 193 -12.77 1.04 -3.17
CA ALA A 193 -12.39 2.40 -2.79
C ALA A 193 -12.56 2.66 -1.29
N LYS A 194 -13.67 2.16 -0.70
CA LYS A 194 -13.93 2.25 0.75
C LYS A 194 -12.87 1.48 1.55
N LEU A 195 -12.58 0.23 1.20
CA LEU A 195 -11.57 -0.60 1.86
C LEU A 195 -10.18 0.06 1.82
N LEU A 196 -9.81 0.62 0.67
CA LEU A 196 -8.55 1.32 0.49
C LEU A 196 -8.51 2.71 1.14
N GLY A 197 -9.64 3.32 1.46
CA GLY A 197 -9.73 4.69 1.97
C GLY A 197 -9.27 5.71 0.92
N HIS A 198 -9.76 5.58 -0.30
CA HIS A 198 -9.57 6.55 -1.36
C HIS A 198 -10.65 7.62 -1.29
N GLY A 199 -10.25 8.90 -1.19
CA GLY A 199 -11.18 10.02 -1.18
C GLY A 199 -11.85 10.27 -2.54
N HIS A 200 -11.24 9.80 -3.63
CA HIS A 200 -11.74 9.92 -5.00
C HIS A 200 -11.72 8.57 -5.70
N LEU A 201 -12.81 8.24 -6.37
CA LEU A 201 -12.97 6.97 -7.10
C LEU A 201 -11.95 6.84 -8.23
N SER A 202 -11.56 7.96 -8.86
CA SER A 202 -10.52 8.02 -9.89
C SER A 202 -9.19 7.41 -9.46
N THR A 203 -8.85 7.49 -8.17
CA THR A 203 -7.65 6.86 -7.63
C THR A 203 -7.74 5.32 -7.69
N THR A 204 -8.95 4.77 -7.62
CA THR A 204 -9.20 3.32 -7.66
C THR A 204 -9.33 2.81 -9.10
N GLN A 205 -9.80 3.65 -10.03
CA GLN A 205 -9.99 3.28 -11.44
C GLN A 205 -8.72 2.76 -12.12
N ARG A 206 -7.54 3.21 -11.68
CA ARG A 206 -6.25 2.69 -12.19
C ARG A 206 -6.10 1.16 -12.06
N TYR A 207 -6.78 0.54 -11.10
CA TYR A 207 -6.70 -0.91 -10.90
C TYR A 207 -7.52 -1.71 -11.91
N LEU A 208 -8.53 -1.09 -12.56
CA LEU A 208 -9.30 -1.73 -13.63
C LEU A 208 -8.41 -2.17 -14.81
N HIS A 209 -7.39 -1.36 -15.13
CA HIS A 209 -6.46 -1.68 -16.21
C HIS A 209 -5.41 -2.74 -15.83
N LEU A 210 -5.33 -3.11 -14.54
CA LEU A 210 -4.37 -4.09 -14.01
C LEU A 210 -5.01 -5.47 -13.80
N ALA A 211 -6.33 -5.53 -13.63
CA ALA A 211 -7.07 -6.78 -13.53
C ALA A 211 -7.04 -7.52 -14.88
N ARG A 212 -6.92 -8.85 -14.84
CA ARG A 212 -6.91 -9.66 -16.06
C ARG A 212 -8.24 -9.55 -16.80
N PRO A 213 -8.25 -9.38 -18.13
CA PRO A 213 -9.49 -9.21 -18.90
C PRO A 213 -10.51 -10.35 -18.74
N GLY A 214 -10.07 -11.57 -18.40
CA GLY A 214 -10.94 -12.73 -18.22
C GLY A 214 -11.53 -12.90 -16.81
N SER A 215 -11.19 -12.05 -15.85
CA SER A 215 -11.71 -12.12 -14.47
C SER A 215 -12.94 -11.24 -14.24
N ILE A 216 -13.31 -10.42 -15.21
CA ILE A 216 -14.58 -9.68 -15.19
C ILE A 216 -15.66 -10.63 -15.73
N PRO A 217 -16.77 -10.88 -15.02
CA PRO A 217 -17.87 -11.68 -15.55
C PRO A 217 -18.29 -11.12 -16.91
N HIS A 218 -18.28 -11.98 -17.93
CA HIS A 218 -18.68 -11.60 -19.30
C HIS A 218 -20.15 -11.89 -19.56
N ASP A 219 -20.89 -12.28 -18.52
CA ASP A 219 -22.32 -12.61 -18.67
C ASP A 219 -23.08 -11.34 -19.04
N SER A 220 -23.65 -11.36 -20.23
CA SER A 220 -24.57 -10.34 -20.70
C SER A 220 -25.90 -10.46 -19.97
N PRO A 221 -26.60 -9.36 -19.67
CA PRO A 221 -27.99 -9.44 -19.17
C PRO A 221 -28.94 -10.16 -20.13
N LEU A 222 -28.48 -10.55 -21.32
CA LEU A 222 -29.19 -11.31 -22.33
C LEU A 222 -28.85 -12.81 -22.34
N ASP A 223 -27.81 -13.23 -21.57
CA ASP A 223 -27.42 -14.63 -21.42
C ASP A 223 -28.11 -15.24 -20.18
#